data_7e34b1c0139cc1aa6f2858e70b245f00
#
_entry.id   7e34b1c0139cc1aa6f2858e70b245f00
#
_cell.length_a   1.000
_cell.length_b   1.000
_cell.length_c   1.000
_cell.angle_alpha   90.00
_cell.angle_beta   90.00
_cell.angle_gamma   90.00
#
_symmetry.space_group_name_H-M   'P 1'
#
loop_
_entity.id
_entity.type
_entity.pdbx_description
1 polymer ?
#
loop_
_entity_poly.entity_id
_entity_poly.type
_entity_poly.pdbx_seq_one_letter_code
_entity_poly.pdbx_strand_id
1 'polypeptide(L)'
;MLFRSYAAPKSIPPETAKKRFNLALHGVREALQVNREQVFIKTRARQSGNEQYEKKANSGKFYVVSEPTANNQRAYFLVNFSDYLDTGLFLDHRSIRKIIAENSRGKTVLNLFAYTCTASVHAALGGAKAVTSVDLSQNYLDWGRRNFALNGLPDTSGYQFIAQDIFEWIKSNTEQYDVIFIDPPTFSNSKKFQGTFDVQRDHVPLINRAMNRLAPEGVLYFSNNFTKFVLDDEISQRYHVEPMTSQTIGFDFDIKRPIYQSWAIRHK
;
A
#
# COMPACT_ATOMS: atom_id res chain seq x y z
N MET A 1 3.05 10.02 17.77
CA MET A 1 4.22 9.73 16.90
C MET A 1 4.49 8.24 16.86
N LEU A 2 4.84 7.67 15.69
CA LEU A 2 5.35 6.30 15.59
C LEU A 2 6.87 6.32 15.40
N PHE A 3 7.60 5.70 16.31
CA PHE A 3 9.04 5.48 16.21
C PHE A 3 9.32 4.04 15.79
N ARG A 4 9.81 3.86 14.57
CA ARG A 4 10.21 2.55 14.06
C ARG A 4 11.72 2.38 14.14
N SER A 5 12.17 1.24 14.68
CA SER A 5 13.58 0.87 14.74
C SER A 5 13.77 -0.56 14.22
N TYR A 6 14.95 -0.84 13.72
CA TYR A 6 15.37 -2.22 13.46
C TYR A 6 16.04 -2.79 14.71
N ALA A 7 15.87 -4.09 14.93
CA ALA A 7 16.62 -4.79 15.97
C ALA A 7 18.11 -4.67 15.69
N ALA A 8 18.88 -4.42 16.73
CA ALA A 8 20.33 -4.33 16.60
C ALA A 8 20.93 -5.64 16.08
N PRO A 9 22.01 -5.60 15.29
CA PRO A 9 22.76 -6.78 14.90
C PRO A 9 23.21 -7.59 16.12
N LYS A 10 23.24 -8.92 16.01
CA LYS A 10 23.67 -9.83 17.09
C LYS A 10 25.09 -9.55 17.59
N SER A 11 25.92 -8.86 16.81
CA SER A 11 27.27 -8.43 17.18
C SER A 11 27.31 -7.29 18.19
N ILE A 12 26.18 -6.60 18.43
CA ILE A 12 26.12 -5.51 19.43
C ILE A 12 25.53 -6.06 20.72
N PRO A 13 26.25 -5.89 21.88
CA PRO A 13 25.74 -6.32 23.17
C PRO A 13 24.34 -5.72 23.46
N PRO A 14 23.40 -6.49 24.03
CA PRO A 14 22.01 -6.05 24.26
C PRO A 14 21.92 -4.75 25.09
N GLU A 15 22.75 -4.59 26.12
CA GLU A 15 22.74 -3.38 26.95
C GLU A 15 23.20 -2.13 26.17
N THR A 16 24.19 -2.30 25.28
CA THR A 16 24.67 -1.23 24.41
C THR A 16 23.55 -0.84 23.39
N ALA A 17 22.90 -1.83 22.81
CA ALA A 17 21.77 -1.61 21.88
C ALA A 17 20.63 -0.86 22.58
N LYS A 18 20.25 -1.28 23.79
CA LYS A 18 19.22 -0.65 24.62
C LYS A 18 19.57 0.80 24.98
N LYS A 19 20.83 1.05 25.40
CA LYS A 19 21.29 2.41 25.72
C LYS A 19 21.20 3.33 24.49
N ARG A 20 21.69 2.90 23.34
CA ARG A 20 21.64 3.66 22.08
C ARG A 20 20.20 3.94 21.65
N PHE A 21 19.32 2.94 21.74
CA PHE A 21 17.90 3.08 21.44
C PHE A 21 17.23 4.12 22.34
N ASN A 22 17.46 4.07 23.65
CA ASN A 22 16.87 5.02 24.60
C ASN A 22 17.39 6.45 24.36
N LEU A 23 18.67 6.63 24.03
CA LEU A 23 19.24 7.95 23.67
C LEU A 23 18.60 8.50 22.40
N ALA A 24 18.46 7.67 21.35
CA ALA A 24 17.79 8.08 20.10
C ALA A 24 16.33 8.46 20.35
N LEU A 25 15.60 7.66 21.13
CA LEU A 25 14.21 7.95 21.49
C LEU A 25 14.08 9.25 22.30
N HIS A 26 14.97 9.48 23.24
CA HIS A 26 15.01 10.74 24.02
C HIS A 26 15.25 11.93 23.09
N GLY A 27 16.30 11.91 22.26
CA GLY A 27 16.61 13.00 21.34
C GLY A 27 15.47 13.31 20.37
N VAL A 28 14.79 12.27 19.84
CA VAL A 28 13.62 12.49 18.96
C VAL A 28 12.45 13.12 19.72
N ARG A 29 12.21 12.72 20.97
CA ARG A 29 11.14 13.30 21.80
C ARG A 29 11.41 14.77 22.10
N GLU A 30 12.63 15.12 22.48
CA GLU A 30 13.06 16.50 22.73
C GLU A 30 12.92 17.35 21.46
N ALA A 31 13.43 16.86 20.32
CA ALA A 31 13.38 17.61 19.06
C ALA A 31 11.94 17.85 18.56
N LEU A 32 11.04 16.92 18.80
CA LEU A 32 9.64 17.02 18.38
C LEU A 32 8.69 17.51 19.48
N GLN A 33 9.20 17.80 20.68
CA GLN A 33 8.43 18.24 21.86
C GLN A 33 7.21 17.34 22.14
N VAL A 34 7.40 16.00 22.08
CA VAL A 34 6.35 15.02 22.32
C VAL A 34 6.54 14.29 23.64
N ASN A 35 5.45 14.09 24.38
CA ASN A 35 5.44 13.34 25.63
C ASN A 35 5.59 11.81 25.36
N ARG A 36 5.97 11.07 26.42
CA ARG A 36 6.18 9.62 26.33
C ARG A 36 4.93 8.88 25.86
N GLU A 37 3.76 9.26 26.32
CA GLU A 37 2.45 8.67 26.01
C GLU A 37 2.04 8.91 24.54
N GLN A 38 2.63 9.91 23.89
CA GLN A 38 2.40 10.22 22.48
C GLN A 38 3.33 9.44 21.53
N VAL A 39 4.22 8.59 22.07
CA VAL A 39 5.20 7.85 21.30
C VAL A 39 4.88 6.36 21.30
N PHE A 40 4.63 5.82 20.13
CA PHE A 40 4.46 4.40 19.87
C PHE A 40 5.75 3.84 19.30
N ILE A 41 6.23 2.74 19.88
CA ILE A 41 7.51 2.13 19.49
C ILE A 41 7.23 0.80 18.79
N LYS A 42 7.80 0.64 17.58
CA LYS A 42 7.82 -0.64 16.87
C LYS A 42 9.25 -1.02 16.50
N THR A 43 9.67 -2.19 16.93
CA THR A 43 10.96 -2.76 16.53
C THR A 43 10.74 -3.84 15.49
N ARG A 44 11.34 -3.67 14.30
CA ARG A 44 11.39 -4.72 13.27
C ARG A 44 12.64 -5.59 13.48
N ALA A 45 12.43 -6.88 13.64
CA ALA A 45 13.47 -7.89 13.50
C ALA A 45 13.43 -8.49 12.08
N ARG A 46 14.50 -9.17 11.66
CA ARG A 46 14.42 -10.03 10.47
C ARG A 46 13.35 -11.09 10.71
N GLN A 47 12.32 -11.07 9.89
CA GLN A 47 11.22 -12.02 9.97
C GLN A 47 11.50 -13.22 9.10
N SER A 48 11.15 -14.40 9.59
CA SER A 48 11.04 -15.64 8.82
C SER A 48 9.56 -16.05 8.81
N GLY A 49 8.95 -16.10 7.63
CA GLY A 49 7.56 -16.60 7.49
C GLY A 49 6.44 -15.55 7.55
N ASN A 50 5.24 -16.00 7.91
CA ASN A 50 3.97 -15.24 7.85
C ASN A 50 3.75 -14.21 8.95
N GLU A 51 4.72 -13.95 9.81
CA GLU A 51 4.57 -13.09 11.02
C GLU A 51 4.17 -11.63 10.73
N GLN A 52 4.35 -11.17 9.50
CA GLN A 52 4.01 -9.78 9.12
C GLN A 52 2.50 -9.49 9.15
N TYR A 53 1.65 -10.52 9.06
CA TYR A 53 0.19 -10.40 9.08
C TYR A 53 -0.43 -10.75 10.43
N GLU A 54 0.38 -11.16 11.40
CA GLU A 54 -0.12 -11.53 12.72
C GLU A 54 -0.45 -10.31 13.57
N LYS A 55 -1.57 -10.42 14.30
CA LYS A 55 -1.99 -9.42 15.28
C LYS A 55 -1.11 -9.56 16.53
N LYS A 56 -0.33 -8.52 16.84
CA LYS A 56 0.63 -8.53 17.96
C LYS A 56 0.03 -8.16 19.31
N ALA A 57 -1.08 -7.44 19.30
CA ALA A 57 -1.84 -7.03 20.47
C ALA A 57 -3.33 -6.91 20.14
N ASN A 58 -4.15 -6.69 21.13
CA ASN A 58 -5.61 -6.58 20.98
C ASN A 58 -6.16 -5.31 21.66
N SER A 59 -5.49 -4.18 21.47
CA SER A 59 -5.93 -2.91 22.05
C SER A 59 -7.20 -2.37 21.41
N GLY A 60 -7.44 -2.69 20.15
CA GLY A 60 -8.54 -2.16 19.34
C GLY A 60 -8.44 -0.65 19.08
N LYS A 61 -7.32 0.00 19.46
CA LYS A 61 -7.19 1.45 19.43
C LYS A 61 -6.73 1.94 18.07
N PHE A 62 -7.57 2.75 17.45
CA PHE A 62 -7.26 3.41 16.17
C PHE A 62 -7.11 4.90 16.36
N TYR A 63 -6.29 5.50 15.52
CA TYR A 63 -6.06 6.93 15.45
C TYR A 63 -6.40 7.41 14.04
N VAL A 64 -6.85 8.66 13.94
CA VAL A 64 -7.12 9.29 12.64
C VAL A 64 -5.90 10.09 12.22
N VAL A 65 -5.46 9.85 10.99
CA VAL A 65 -4.45 10.67 10.30
C VAL A 65 -5.03 11.13 8.97
N SER A 66 -4.41 12.13 8.35
CA SER A 66 -4.89 12.63 7.06
C SER A 66 -3.73 13.01 6.17
N GLU A 67 -3.96 12.89 4.86
CA GLU A 67 -3.02 13.35 3.83
C GLU A 67 -3.75 14.14 2.73
N PRO A 68 -3.06 14.98 1.96
CA PRO A 68 -3.66 15.68 0.83
C PRO A 68 -4.12 14.70 -0.24
N THR A 69 -5.23 15.02 -0.90
CA THR A 69 -5.73 14.30 -2.09
C THR A 69 -6.03 15.29 -3.23
N ALA A 70 -6.73 14.85 -4.28
CA ALA A 70 -7.13 15.74 -5.37
C ALA A 70 -8.01 16.89 -4.89
N ASN A 71 -8.12 17.95 -5.69
CA ASN A 71 -9.01 19.11 -5.48
C ASN A 71 -8.80 19.84 -4.14
N ASN A 72 -7.57 19.89 -3.60
CA ASN A 72 -7.24 20.49 -2.31
C ASN A 72 -8.00 19.89 -1.10
N GLN A 73 -8.54 18.70 -1.27
CA GLN A 73 -9.19 17.95 -0.20
C GLN A 73 -8.18 17.18 0.65
N ARG A 74 -8.65 16.62 1.75
CA ARG A 74 -7.88 15.69 2.58
C ARG A 74 -8.59 14.35 2.67
N ALA A 75 -7.81 13.30 2.52
CA ALA A 75 -8.23 11.94 2.81
C ALA A 75 -7.88 11.58 4.26
N TYR A 76 -8.80 10.99 4.99
CA TYR A 76 -8.64 10.58 6.39
C TYR A 76 -8.52 9.07 6.48
N PHE A 77 -7.63 8.60 7.35
CA PHE A 77 -7.36 7.17 7.51
C PHE A 77 -7.28 6.78 8.98
N LEU A 78 -7.86 5.65 9.28
CA LEU A 78 -7.64 4.96 10.55
C LEU A 78 -6.27 4.30 10.51
N VAL A 79 -5.46 4.51 11.52
CA VAL A 79 -4.17 3.84 11.70
C VAL A 79 -4.11 3.18 13.07
N ASN A 80 -3.40 2.05 13.15
CA ASN A 80 -3.20 1.32 14.40
C ASN A 80 -1.71 1.23 14.69
N PHE A 81 -1.29 1.76 15.83
CA PHE A 81 0.13 1.81 16.21
C PHE A 81 0.59 0.65 17.11
N SER A 82 -0.31 -0.21 17.58
CA SER A 82 -0.01 -1.25 18.57
C SER A 82 -0.28 -2.67 18.10
N ASP A 83 -1.40 -2.92 17.43
CA ASP A 83 -1.92 -4.27 17.26
C ASP A 83 -1.34 -5.00 16.05
N TYR A 84 -0.92 -4.28 15.01
CA TYR A 84 -0.41 -4.84 13.76
C TYR A 84 1.04 -4.41 13.53
N LEU A 85 1.78 -5.19 12.75
CA LEU A 85 3.14 -4.81 12.37
C LEU A 85 3.12 -3.54 11.51
N ASP A 86 2.26 -3.53 10.49
CA ASP A 86 2.02 -2.37 9.65
C ASP A 86 0.85 -1.55 10.20
N THR A 87 0.86 -0.25 9.92
CA THR A 87 -0.03 0.70 10.60
C THR A 87 -1.36 0.94 9.92
N GLY A 88 -1.59 0.34 8.77
CA GLY A 88 -2.79 0.58 7.97
C GLY A 88 -2.62 1.68 6.90
N LEU A 89 -1.46 2.36 6.86
CA LEU A 89 -1.15 3.38 5.85
C LEU A 89 0.34 3.33 5.52
N PHE A 90 0.68 3.23 4.24
CA PHE A 90 2.04 3.35 3.71
C PHE A 90 2.29 4.79 3.27
N LEU A 91 3.14 5.52 4.02
CA LEU A 91 3.39 6.95 3.82
C LEU A 91 4.12 7.25 2.51
N ASP A 92 4.95 6.34 2.06
CA ASP A 92 5.70 6.40 0.82
C ASP A 92 4.80 6.45 -0.42
N HIS A 93 3.63 5.84 -0.39
CA HIS A 93 2.67 5.80 -1.49
C HIS A 93 1.73 7.02 -1.56
N ARG A 94 1.88 8.05 -0.73
CA ARG A 94 0.95 9.19 -0.72
C ARG A 94 0.89 9.94 -2.06
N SER A 95 2.03 10.08 -2.76
CA SER A 95 2.06 10.77 -4.05
C SER A 95 1.34 9.98 -5.14
N ILE A 96 1.57 8.66 -5.23
CA ILE A 96 0.86 7.83 -6.21
C ILE A 96 -0.64 7.76 -5.92
N ARG A 97 -1.06 7.74 -4.64
CA ARG A 97 -2.49 7.82 -4.27
C ARG A 97 -3.12 9.13 -4.74
N LYS A 98 -2.41 10.26 -4.62
CA LYS A 98 -2.87 11.55 -5.13
C LYS A 98 -3.03 11.52 -6.65
N ILE A 99 -2.05 10.97 -7.37
CA ILE A 99 -2.12 10.79 -8.84
C ILE A 99 -3.34 9.94 -9.23
N ILE A 100 -3.60 8.85 -8.51
CA ILE A 100 -4.80 8.03 -8.73
C ILE A 100 -6.07 8.87 -8.55
N ALA A 101 -6.17 9.66 -7.47
CA ALA A 101 -7.32 10.54 -7.26
C ALA A 101 -7.53 11.55 -8.39
N GLU A 102 -6.44 12.19 -8.85
CA GLU A 102 -6.47 13.17 -9.95
C GLU A 102 -6.93 12.57 -11.28
N ASN A 103 -6.71 11.26 -11.47
CA ASN A 103 -7.07 10.54 -12.69
C ASN A 103 -8.39 9.75 -12.58
N SER A 104 -9.14 9.86 -11.47
CA SER A 104 -10.30 9.00 -11.20
C SER A 104 -11.65 9.61 -11.53
N ARG A 105 -11.77 10.92 -11.78
CA ARG A 105 -13.07 11.59 -11.98
C ARG A 105 -13.90 10.94 -13.10
N GLY A 106 -15.09 10.44 -12.74
CA GLY A 106 -16.03 9.79 -13.65
C GLY A 106 -15.61 8.40 -14.14
N LYS A 107 -14.49 7.87 -13.64
CA LYS A 107 -13.87 6.62 -14.10
C LYS A 107 -14.20 5.44 -13.19
N THR A 108 -14.04 4.25 -13.73
CA THR A 108 -14.04 2.97 -12.99
C THR A 108 -12.63 2.61 -12.56
N VAL A 109 -12.43 2.30 -11.28
CA VAL A 109 -11.12 2.07 -10.68
C VAL A 109 -11.05 0.68 -10.07
N LEU A 110 -9.96 -0.04 -10.36
CA LEU A 110 -9.61 -1.32 -9.74
C LEU A 110 -8.36 -1.17 -8.89
N ASN A 111 -8.44 -1.59 -7.64
CA ASN A 111 -7.31 -1.66 -6.71
C ASN A 111 -7.06 -3.11 -6.32
N LEU A 112 -5.97 -3.69 -6.78
CA LEU A 112 -5.52 -5.05 -6.47
C LEU A 112 -4.46 -5.01 -5.37
N PHE A 113 -4.46 -6.01 -4.46
CA PHE A 113 -3.71 -6.00 -3.21
C PHE A 113 -4.08 -4.77 -2.37
N ALA A 114 -5.40 -4.56 -2.24
CA ALA A 114 -5.97 -3.30 -1.79
C ALA A 114 -5.64 -2.95 -0.33
N TYR A 115 -5.21 -3.92 0.48
CA TYR A 115 -4.89 -3.75 1.89
C TYR A 115 -6.03 -3.02 2.62
N THR A 116 -5.78 -1.89 3.27
CA THR A 116 -6.79 -1.06 3.94
C THR A 116 -7.50 -0.07 3.02
N CYS A 117 -7.42 -0.29 1.71
CA CYS A 117 -8.10 0.45 0.65
C CYS A 117 -7.75 1.96 0.59
N THR A 118 -6.55 2.34 1.00
CA THR A 118 -6.17 3.76 1.02
C THR A 118 -6.14 4.38 -0.39
N ALA A 119 -5.67 3.66 -1.40
CA ALA A 119 -5.73 4.10 -2.80
C ALA A 119 -7.17 4.17 -3.31
N SER A 120 -8.02 3.24 -2.91
CA SER A 120 -9.45 3.23 -3.25
C SER A 120 -10.20 4.44 -2.68
N VAL A 121 -9.89 4.84 -1.43
CA VAL A 121 -10.43 6.07 -0.81
C VAL A 121 -10.02 7.29 -1.64
N HIS A 122 -8.76 7.37 -2.04
CA HIS A 122 -8.27 8.46 -2.89
C HIS A 122 -8.99 8.50 -4.24
N ALA A 123 -9.20 7.36 -4.89
CA ALA A 123 -9.95 7.27 -6.13
C ALA A 123 -11.40 7.76 -5.96
N ALA A 124 -12.09 7.33 -4.90
CA ALA A 124 -13.45 7.74 -4.60
C ALA A 124 -13.56 9.24 -4.32
N LEU A 125 -12.65 9.82 -3.50
CA LEU A 125 -12.56 11.26 -3.25
C LEU A 125 -12.19 12.06 -4.50
N GLY A 126 -11.46 11.45 -5.44
CA GLY A 126 -11.17 12.00 -6.76
C GLY A 126 -12.37 12.04 -7.69
N GLY A 127 -13.51 11.47 -7.28
CA GLY A 127 -14.75 11.45 -8.05
C GLY A 127 -14.88 10.23 -8.96
N ALA A 128 -14.29 9.09 -8.61
CA ALA A 128 -14.49 7.84 -9.33
C ALA A 128 -15.97 7.47 -9.40
N LYS A 129 -16.43 7.00 -10.56
CA LYS A 129 -17.79 6.48 -10.77
C LYS A 129 -18.02 5.18 -9.99
N ALA A 130 -17.01 4.33 -9.98
CA ALA A 130 -17.00 3.06 -9.23
C ALA A 130 -15.57 2.69 -8.83
N VAL A 131 -15.44 1.99 -7.69
CA VAL A 131 -14.15 1.50 -7.18
C VAL A 131 -14.31 0.06 -6.72
N THR A 132 -13.52 -0.84 -7.30
CA THR A 132 -13.42 -2.24 -6.88
C THR A 132 -12.10 -2.46 -6.17
N SER A 133 -12.16 -2.93 -4.92
CA SER A 133 -10.99 -3.24 -4.08
C SER A 133 -10.92 -4.74 -3.85
N VAL A 134 -9.83 -5.37 -4.27
CA VAL A 134 -9.62 -6.81 -4.12
C VAL A 134 -8.41 -7.07 -3.23
N ASP A 135 -8.60 -7.85 -2.19
CA ASP A 135 -7.54 -8.31 -1.28
C ASP A 135 -7.88 -9.70 -0.74
N LEU A 136 -6.87 -10.46 -0.37
CA LEU A 136 -7.08 -11.79 0.22
C LEU A 136 -7.62 -11.73 1.65
N SER A 137 -7.41 -10.61 2.34
CA SER A 137 -7.71 -10.42 3.76
C SER A 137 -9.02 -9.66 3.96
N GLN A 138 -10.06 -10.37 4.40
CA GLN A 138 -11.33 -9.77 4.81
C GLN A 138 -11.13 -8.68 5.89
N ASN A 139 -10.23 -8.92 6.86
CA ASN A 139 -9.96 -7.96 7.93
C ASN A 139 -9.40 -6.62 7.40
N TYR A 140 -8.59 -6.64 6.36
CA TYR A 140 -8.09 -5.41 5.74
C TYR A 140 -9.16 -4.71 4.92
N LEU A 141 -10.01 -5.45 4.23
CA LEU A 141 -11.15 -4.87 3.52
C LEU A 141 -12.18 -4.26 4.48
N ASP A 142 -12.43 -4.88 5.63
CA ASP A 142 -13.30 -4.29 6.68
C ASP A 142 -12.68 -3.00 7.25
N TRP A 143 -11.36 -2.96 7.38
CA TRP A 143 -10.66 -1.70 7.70
C TRP A 143 -10.83 -0.67 6.56
N GLY A 144 -10.76 -1.11 5.31
CA GLY A 144 -11.05 -0.30 4.13
C GLY A 144 -12.45 0.32 4.15
N ARG A 145 -13.49 -0.47 4.46
CA ARG A 145 -14.87 0.04 4.62
C ARG A 145 -14.95 1.14 5.69
N ARG A 146 -14.23 0.96 6.80
CA ARG A 146 -14.15 1.98 7.86
C ARG A 146 -13.44 3.25 7.39
N ASN A 147 -12.40 3.12 6.54
CA ASN A 147 -11.75 4.26 5.92
C ASN A 147 -12.69 5.00 4.95
N PHE A 148 -13.51 4.29 4.17
CA PHE A 148 -14.55 4.89 3.33
C PHE A 148 -15.55 5.67 4.19
N ALA A 149 -16.12 5.05 5.22
CA ALA A 149 -17.06 5.69 6.14
C ALA A 149 -16.48 6.94 6.81
N LEU A 150 -15.20 6.89 7.23
CA LEU A 150 -14.49 8.02 7.84
C LEU A 150 -14.41 9.25 6.91
N ASN A 151 -14.41 9.02 5.60
CA ASN A 151 -14.38 10.07 4.57
C ASN A 151 -15.78 10.46 4.07
N GLY A 152 -16.85 10.01 4.72
CA GLY A 152 -18.22 10.31 4.30
C GLY A 152 -18.61 9.65 2.96
N LEU A 153 -17.86 8.65 2.53
CA LEU A 153 -18.16 7.92 1.31
C LEU A 153 -19.27 6.90 1.59
N PRO A 154 -20.36 6.92 0.82
CA PRO A 154 -21.52 6.07 1.09
C PRO A 154 -21.22 4.59 0.85
N ASP A 155 -21.91 3.73 1.57
CA ASP A 155 -21.95 2.29 1.25
C ASP A 155 -22.94 2.08 0.09
N THR A 156 -22.40 2.05 -1.11
CA THR A 156 -23.17 1.94 -2.36
C THR A 156 -22.67 0.77 -3.19
N SER A 157 -23.48 0.33 -4.16
CA SER A 157 -23.08 -0.67 -5.15
C SER A 157 -21.90 -0.24 -6.04
N GLY A 158 -21.58 1.07 -6.06
CA GLY A 158 -20.41 1.59 -6.76
C GLY A 158 -19.07 1.31 -6.06
N TYR A 159 -19.08 0.92 -4.78
CA TYR A 159 -17.86 0.62 -4.02
C TYR A 159 -17.85 -0.84 -3.58
N GLN A 160 -17.02 -1.65 -4.24
CA GLN A 160 -16.95 -3.08 -4.01
C GLN A 160 -15.68 -3.46 -3.22
N PHE A 161 -15.82 -4.40 -2.28
CA PHE A 161 -14.72 -4.93 -1.46
C PHE A 161 -14.78 -6.46 -1.52
N ILE A 162 -13.83 -7.06 -2.21
CA ILE A 162 -13.85 -8.47 -2.58
C ILE A 162 -12.69 -9.21 -1.91
N ALA A 163 -13.03 -10.11 -0.97
CA ALA A 163 -12.05 -10.94 -0.26
C ALA A 163 -11.81 -12.23 -1.05
N GLN A 164 -10.87 -12.18 -2.00
CA GLN A 164 -10.56 -13.30 -2.88
C GLN A 164 -9.08 -13.28 -3.29
N ASP A 165 -8.57 -14.44 -3.71
CA ASP A 165 -7.29 -14.52 -4.40
C ASP A 165 -7.32 -13.69 -5.68
N ILE A 166 -6.33 -12.82 -5.86
CA ILE A 166 -6.31 -11.86 -6.95
C ILE A 166 -6.17 -12.55 -8.31
N PHE A 167 -5.35 -13.61 -8.40
CA PHE A 167 -5.16 -14.33 -9.65
C PHE A 167 -6.41 -15.10 -10.09
N GLU A 168 -7.13 -15.68 -9.14
CA GLU A 168 -8.40 -16.34 -9.41
C GLU A 168 -9.50 -15.31 -9.74
N TRP A 169 -9.57 -14.22 -8.98
CA TRP A 169 -10.57 -13.20 -9.21
C TRP A 169 -10.41 -12.53 -10.57
N ILE A 170 -9.19 -12.08 -10.93
CA ILE A 170 -8.95 -11.38 -12.21
C ILE A 170 -9.15 -12.29 -13.43
N LYS A 171 -9.00 -13.61 -13.26
CA LYS A 171 -9.29 -14.60 -14.28
C LYS A 171 -10.79 -14.72 -14.57
N SER A 172 -11.62 -14.71 -13.53
CA SER A 172 -13.07 -14.84 -13.62
C SER A 172 -13.80 -13.52 -13.91
N ASN A 173 -13.19 -12.36 -13.54
CA ASN A 173 -13.77 -11.06 -13.80
C ASN A 173 -13.70 -10.69 -15.29
N THR A 174 -14.78 -10.14 -15.83
CA THR A 174 -14.91 -9.69 -17.23
C THR A 174 -15.03 -8.18 -17.36
N GLU A 175 -15.16 -7.44 -16.26
CA GLU A 175 -15.30 -5.99 -16.27
C GLU A 175 -14.01 -5.31 -16.74
N GLN A 176 -14.16 -4.12 -17.35
CA GLN A 176 -13.05 -3.25 -17.72
C GLN A 176 -12.99 -2.04 -16.80
N TYR A 177 -11.77 -1.55 -16.59
CA TYR A 177 -11.47 -0.45 -15.70
C TYR A 177 -10.65 0.62 -16.40
N ASP A 178 -10.95 1.88 -16.13
CA ASP A 178 -10.19 3.02 -16.67
C ASP A 178 -8.88 3.25 -15.94
N VAL A 179 -8.84 2.91 -14.64
CA VAL A 179 -7.65 3.01 -13.80
C VAL A 179 -7.48 1.71 -13.02
N ILE A 180 -6.29 1.12 -13.11
CA ILE A 180 -5.93 -0.05 -12.31
C ILE A 180 -4.72 0.30 -11.46
N PHE A 181 -4.76 0.00 -10.16
CA PHE A 181 -3.60 0.09 -9.27
C PHE A 181 -3.23 -1.29 -8.73
N ILE A 182 -1.94 -1.61 -8.79
CA ILE A 182 -1.37 -2.88 -8.33
C ILE A 182 -0.13 -2.61 -7.49
N ASP A 183 -0.16 -2.98 -6.22
CA ASP A 183 0.97 -2.90 -5.31
C ASP A 183 1.13 -4.22 -4.55
N PRO A 184 1.70 -5.25 -5.20
CA PRO A 184 1.79 -6.58 -4.64
C PRO A 184 2.88 -6.65 -3.56
N PRO A 185 2.76 -7.58 -2.58
CA PRO A 185 3.85 -7.87 -1.67
C PRO A 185 5.06 -8.42 -2.44
N THR A 186 6.28 -8.20 -1.92
CA THR A 186 7.49 -8.80 -2.50
C THR A 186 7.39 -10.32 -2.54
N PHE A 187 6.84 -10.93 -1.49
CA PHE A 187 6.64 -12.36 -1.36
C PHE A 187 5.39 -12.65 -0.52
N SER A 188 4.63 -13.68 -0.90
CA SER A 188 3.50 -14.18 -0.12
C SER A 188 3.43 -15.70 -0.18
N ASN A 189 3.25 -16.33 0.99
CA ASN A 189 3.01 -17.76 1.16
C ASN A 189 1.71 -18.00 1.96
N SER A 190 0.72 -17.16 1.78
CA SER A 190 -0.56 -17.29 2.49
C SER A 190 -1.18 -18.67 2.27
N LYS A 191 -1.68 -19.30 3.36
CA LYS A 191 -2.41 -20.58 3.29
C LYS A 191 -3.67 -20.54 2.41
N LYS A 192 -4.17 -19.33 2.13
CA LYS A 192 -5.33 -19.09 1.25
C LYS A 192 -4.93 -18.97 -0.22
N PHE A 193 -3.65 -18.86 -0.52
CA PHE A 193 -3.10 -18.84 -1.87
C PHE A 193 -2.60 -20.24 -2.20
N GLN A 194 -3.01 -20.79 -3.35
CA GLN A 194 -2.49 -22.09 -3.83
C GLN A 194 -1.08 -21.90 -4.44
N GLY A 195 -0.07 -21.84 -3.58
CA GLY A 195 1.31 -21.66 -3.98
C GLY A 195 2.01 -20.52 -3.24
N THR A 196 3.13 -20.07 -3.79
CA THR A 196 3.91 -18.92 -3.31
C THR A 196 3.91 -17.85 -4.40
N PHE A 197 3.59 -16.61 -4.02
CA PHE A 197 3.76 -15.45 -4.89
C PHE A 197 5.15 -14.84 -4.67
N ASP A 198 5.84 -14.52 -5.75
CA ASP A 198 7.09 -13.77 -5.78
C ASP A 198 6.98 -12.70 -6.86
N VAL A 199 7.13 -11.41 -6.49
CA VAL A 199 6.88 -10.30 -7.41
C VAL A 199 7.82 -10.34 -8.62
N GLN A 200 9.08 -10.73 -8.46
CA GLN A 200 10.02 -10.80 -9.58
C GLN A 200 9.65 -11.89 -10.58
N ARG A 201 9.17 -13.03 -10.10
CA ARG A 201 8.74 -14.16 -10.94
C ARG A 201 7.37 -13.93 -11.57
N ASP A 202 6.43 -13.37 -10.80
CA ASP A 202 5.01 -13.44 -11.13
C ASP A 202 4.43 -12.11 -11.66
N HIS A 203 5.24 -11.02 -11.76
CA HIS A 203 4.72 -9.72 -12.21
C HIS A 203 4.25 -9.74 -13.68
N VAL A 204 4.93 -10.46 -14.56
CA VAL A 204 4.55 -10.51 -15.98
C VAL A 204 3.14 -11.09 -16.17
N PRO A 205 2.81 -12.30 -15.69
CA PRO A 205 1.45 -12.82 -15.80
C PRO A 205 0.42 -11.96 -15.03
N LEU A 206 0.80 -11.33 -13.91
CA LEU A 206 -0.08 -10.43 -13.16
C LEU A 206 -0.44 -9.19 -13.99
N ILE A 207 0.57 -8.48 -14.51
CA ILE A 207 0.37 -7.28 -15.33
C ILE A 207 -0.42 -7.62 -16.59
N ASN A 208 -0.07 -8.70 -17.32
CA ASN A 208 -0.77 -9.10 -18.53
C ASN A 208 -2.27 -9.37 -18.28
N ARG A 209 -2.60 -10.04 -17.18
CA ARG A 209 -4.01 -10.28 -16.81
C ARG A 209 -4.73 -8.98 -16.46
N ALA A 210 -4.08 -8.07 -15.76
CA ALA A 210 -4.64 -6.78 -15.42
C ALA A 210 -4.84 -5.90 -16.66
N MET A 211 -3.88 -5.90 -17.58
CA MET A 211 -4.00 -5.19 -18.87
C MET A 211 -5.17 -5.69 -19.72
N ASN A 212 -5.52 -6.99 -19.64
CA ASN A 212 -6.74 -7.49 -20.30
C ASN A 212 -8.04 -6.95 -19.68
N ARG A 213 -7.99 -6.31 -18.52
CA ARG A 213 -9.10 -5.63 -17.82
C ARG A 213 -8.99 -4.11 -17.91
N LEU A 214 -7.93 -3.59 -18.52
CA LEU A 214 -7.76 -2.17 -18.72
C LEU A 214 -8.57 -1.72 -19.94
N ALA A 215 -9.33 -0.64 -19.80
CA ALA A 215 -10.00 0.00 -20.92
C ALA A 215 -8.97 0.53 -21.94
N PRO A 216 -9.31 0.69 -23.22
CA PRO A 216 -8.37 1.12 -24.27
C PRO A 216 -7.57 2.38 -23.92
N GLU A 217 -8.24 3.41 -23.37
CA GLU A 217 -7.63 4.68 -22.94
C GLU A 217 -7.26 4.69 -21.45
N GLY A 218 -7.25 3.53 -20.81
CA GLY A 218 -6.97 3.37 -19.39
C GLY A 218 -5.50 3.48 -19.03
N VAL A 219 -5.23 3.52 -17.73
CA VAL A 219 -3.87 3.46 -17.17
C VAL A 219 -3.79 2.45 -16.04
N LEU A 220 -2.78 1.62 -16.08
CA LEU A 220 -2.40 0.73 -14.98
C LEU A 220 -1.18 1.33 -14.28
N TYR A 221 -1.31 1.58 -12.98
CA TYR A 221 -0.20 1.92 -12.10
C TYR A 221 0.29 0.66 -11.39
N PHE A 222 1.54 0.30 -11.63
CA PHE A 222 2.21 -0.81 -10.96
C PHE A 222 3.28 -0.28 -10.02
N SER A 223 3.32 -0.73 -8.79
CA SER A 223 4.39 -0.43 -7.84
C SER A 223 4.84 -1.68 -7.10
N ASN A 224 6.05 -1.69 -6.57
CA ASN A 224 6.52 -2.68 -5.61
C ASN A 224 7.74 -2.18 -4.84
N ASN A 225 7.96 -2.73 -3.64
CA ASN A 225 9.03 -2.35 -2.74
C ASN A 225 10.23 -3.33 -2.74
N PHE A 226 10.34 -4.20 -3.73
CA PHE A 226 11.49 -5.08 -3.88
C PHE A 226 12.67 -4.31 -4.46
N THR A 227 13.71 -4.06 -3.67
CA THR A 227 14.85 -3.20 -4.04
C THR A 227 15.66 -3.69 -5.24
N LYS A 228 15.60 -4.99 -5.55
CA LYS A 228 16.27 -5.63 -6.69
C LYS A 228 15.33 -5.92 -7.85
N PHE A 229 14.12 -5.39 -7.82
CA PHE A 229 13.14 -5.63 -8.86
C PHE A 229 13.61 -5.07 -10.20
N VAL A 230 13.43 -5.87 -11.24
CA VAL A 230 13.64 -5.50 -12.63
C VAL A 230 12.34 -5.80 -13.38
N LEU A 231 11.73 -4.79 -13.97
CA LEU A 231 10.58 -4.97 -14.84
C LEU A 231 11.03 -5.74 -16.08
N ASP A 232 10.33 -6.82 -16.42
CA ASP A 232 10.65 -7.64 -17.56
C ASP A 232 10.43 -6.90 -18.88
N ASP A 233 11.36 -7.07 -19.84
CA ASP A 233 11.30 -6.41 -21.14
C ASP A 233 10.06 -6.79 -21.95
N GLU A 234 9.45 -7.96 -21.71
CA GLU A 234 8.19 -8.37 -22.32
C GLU A 234 7.11 -7.31 -22.11
N ILE A 235 7.05 -6.69 -20.94
CA ILE A 235 6.05 -5.66 -20.62
C ILE A 235 6.25 -4.43 -21.50
N SER A 236 7.48 -3.94 -21.66
CA SER A 236 7.79 -2.77 -22.51
C SER A 236 7.65 -3.09 -24.01
N GLN A 237 7.87 -4.34 -24.41
CA GLN A 237 7.62 -4.77 -25.79
C GLN A 237 6.12 -4.79 -26.13
N ARG A 238 5.25 -5.11 -25.18
CA ARG A 238 3.79 -5.20 -25.40
C ARG A 238 3.03 -3.91 -25.16
N TYR A 239 3.48 -3.09 -24.20
CA TYR A 239 2.75 -1.93 -23.71
C TYR A 239 3.62 -0.68 -23.72
N HIS A 240 2.98 0.50 -23.65
CA HIS A 240 3.66 1.74 -23.31
C HIS A 240 3.94 1.75 -21.82
N VAL A 241 5.22 1.85 -21.45
CA VAL A 241 5.68 1.84 -20.05
C VAL A 241 6.40 3.13 -19.74
N GLU A 242 5.91 3.88 -18.76
CA GLU A 242 6.50 5.12 -18.24
C GLU A 242 6.96 4.90 -16.80
N PRO A 243 8.27 5.01 -16.49
CA PRO A 243 8.76 4.99 -15.13
C PRO A 243 8.26 6.22 -14.35
N MET A 244 7.66 6.00 -13.17
CA MET A 244 7.09 7.08 -12.36
C MET A 244 7.75 7.27 -11.00
N THR A 245 8.76 6.48 -10.65
CA THR A 245 9.37 6.48 -9.32
C THR A 245 9.80 7.89 -8.89
N SER A 246 10.43 8.67 -9.77
CA SER A 246 10.87 10.05 -9.46
C SER A 246 9.72 11.01 -9.18
N GLN A 247 8.54 10.77 -9.74
CA GLN A 247 7.34 11.60 -9.59
C GLN A 247 6.53 11.18 -8.36
N THR A 248 6.68 9.93 -7.91
CA THR A 248 5.85 9.33 -6.85
C THR A 248 6.55 9.24 -5.50
N ILE A 249 7.89 9.28 -5.45
CA ILE A 249 8.64 9.35 -4.21
C ILE A 249 8.43 10.72 -3.54
N GLY A 250 7.98 10.71 -2.28
CA GLY A 250 7.83 11.95 -1.51
C GLY A 250 9.18 12.59 -1.15
N PHE A 251 9.18 13.91 -0.97
CA PHE A 251 10.39 14.71 -0.67
C PHE A 251 11.13 14.28 0.62
N ASP A 252 10.45 13.57 1.50
CA ASP A 252 10.97 13.03 2.77
C ASP A 252 11.58 11.62 2.64
N PHE A 253 11.67 11.11 1.40
CA PHE A 253 12.34 9.85 1.07
C PHE A 253 13.54 10.09 0.15
N ASP A 254 14.58 9.25 0.26
CA ASP A 254 15.77 9.37 -0.56
C ASP A 254 15.50 8.89 -2.01
N ILE A 255 15.47 9.82 -2.95
CA ILE A 255 15.27 9.52 -4.38
C ILE A 255 16.41 8.69 -4.99
N LYS A 256 17.62 8.77 -4.44
CA LYS A 256 18.77 7.97 -4.90
C LYS A 256 18.69 6.52 -4.46
N ARG A 257 17.91 6.25 -3.42
CA ARG A 257 17.64 4.90 -2.90
C ARG A 257 16.14 4.75 -2.64
N PRO A 258 15.34 4.72 -3.71
CA PRO A 258 13.91 4.68 -3.57
C PRO A 258 13.48 3.40 -2.84
N ILE A 259 12.53 3.56 -1.92
CA ILE A 259 12.00 2.46 -1.12
C ILE A 259 10.98 1.60 -1.87
N TYR A 260 10.52 2.09 -3.02
CA TYR A 260 9.72 1.35 -3.99
C TYR A 260 10.00 1.89 -5.40
N GLN A 261 9.56 1.13 -6.39
CA GLN A 261 9.58 1.53 -7.80
C GLN A 261 8.15 1.55 -8.34
N SER A 262 7.86 2.43 -9.31
CA SER A 262 6.53 2.54 -9.89
C SER A 262 6.57 2.87 -11.39
N TRP A 263 5.53 2.42 -12.09
CA TRP A 263 5.32 2.61 -13.52
C TRP A 263 3.87 2.90 -13.84
N ALA A 264 3.64 3.71 -14.88
CA ALA A 264 2.37 3.79 -15.57
C ALA A 264 2.44 2.96 -16.86
N ILE A 265 1.48 2.08 -17.07
CA ILE A 265 1.43 1.13 -18.19
C ILE A 265 0.11 1.35 -18.94
N ARG A 266 0.20 1.47 -20.28
CA ARG A 266 -0.95 1.69 -21.16
C ARG A 266 -0.89 0.77 -22.37
N HIS A 267 -2.02 0.58 -23.04
CA HIS A 267 -2.05 -0.08 -24.35
C HIS A 267 -1.21 0.73 -25.37
N LYS A 268 -0.60 0.03 -26.35
CA LYS A 268 0.06 0.64 -27.51
C LYS A 268 -0.97 1.08 -28.53
#